data_fb6b80f77b4d2fa825640913c863f0a7
#
_entry.id   fb6b80f77b4d2fa825640913c863f0a7
#
_cell.length_a   1.000
_cell.length_b   1.000
_cell.length_c   1.000
_cell.angle_alpha   90.00
_cell.angle_beta   90.00
_cell.angle_gamma   90.00
#
_symmetry.space_group_name_H-M   'P 1'
#
loop_
_entity.id
_entity.type
_entity.pdbx_description
1 polymer ?
#
loop_
_entity_poly.entity_id
_entity_poly.type
_entity_poly.pdbx_seq_one_letter_code
_entity_poly.pdbx_strand_id
1 'polypeptide(L)'
;MERDAREHRWHGAKTKREAAQLCFDQGFFSASVTLSYYACYQAMWIVVGDPPAGLWRHGGLINEFCRGRWQTFPATPQALASLRKKLDRLYVYRVQSDYEARSLNQSQAQEALGIADEVLRLVA
;
A
#
# COMPACT_ATOMS: atom_id res chain seq x y z
N MET A 1 -9.93 -6.34 15.12
CA MET A 1 -9.68 -4.87 15.17
C MET A 1 -10.95 -4.16 15.53
N GLU A 2 -10.88 -3.24 16.46
CA GLU A 2 -12.03 -2.43 16.85
C GLU A 2 -12.52 -1.55 15.70
N ARG A 3 -13.80 -1.21 15.73
CA ARG A 3 -14.43 -0.37 14.72
C ARG A 3 -13.75 1.00 14.57
N ASP A 4 -13.45 1.66 15.69
CA ASP A 4 -12.81 2.98 15.69
C ASP A 4 -11.39 2.92 15.11
N ALA A 5 -10.64 1.87 15.46
CA ALA A 5 -9.30 1.66 14.91
C ALA A 5 -9.35 1.42 13.40
N ARG A 6 -10.35 0.67 12.94
CA ARG A 6 -10.57 0.41 11.51
C ARG A 6 -10.88 1.70 10.74
N GLU A 7 -11.81 2.50 11.27
CA GLU A 7 -12.18 3.78 10.67
C GLU A 7 -10.98 4.73 10.62
N HIS A 8 -10.19 4.79 11.69
CA HIS A 8 -8.99 5.60 11.76
C HIS A 8 -7.97 5.18 10.69
N ARG A 9 -7.73 3.88 10.55
CA ARG A 9 -6.79 3.37 9.54
C ARG A 9 -7.29 3.65 8.12
N TRP A 10 -8.59 3.51 7.88
CA TRP A 10 -9.17 3.81 6.58
C TRP A 10 -9.01 5.28 6.23
N HIS A 11 -9.31 6.17 7.17
CA HIS A 11 -9.08 7.61 7.00
C HIS A 11 -7.59 7.89 6.71
N GLY A 12 -6.70 7.27 7.46
CA GLY A 12 -5.26 7.42 7.26
C GLY A 12 -4.80 6.93 5.89
N ALA A 13 -5.33 5.81 5.42
CA ALA A 13 -5.01 5.30 4.08
C ALA A 13 -5.43 6.29 3.00
N LYS A 14 -6.66 6.81 3.07
CA LYS A 14 -7.16 7.78 2.10
C LYS A 14 -6.37 9.08 2.13
N THR A 15 -6.09 9.59 3.32
CA THR A 15 -5.32 10.82 3.49
C THR A 15 -3.92 10.69 2.92
N LYS A 16 -3.27 9.55 3.15
CA LYS A 16 -1.94 9.29 2.57
C LYS A 16 -1.98 9.22 1.05
N ARG A 17 -3.04 8.62 0.49
CA ARG A 17 -3.19 8.58 -0.96
C ARG A 17 -3.37 9.99 -1.55
N GLU A 18 -4.15 10.83 -0.90
CA GLU A 18 -4.33 12.23 -1.31
C GLU A 18 -3.01 13.01 -1.22
N ALA A 19 -2.27 12.84 -0.12
CA ALA A 19 -0.97 13.47 0.04
C ALA A 19 0.03 12.97 -1.00
N ALA A 20 0.00 11.70 -1.36
CA ALA A 20 0.83 11.15 -2.42
C ALA A 20 0.56 11.83 -3.77
N GLN A 21 -0.71 12.10 -4.07
CA GLN A 21 -1.09 12.81 -5.29
C GLN A 21 -0.56 14.25 -5.28
N LEU A 22 -0.70 14.95 -4.18
CA LEU A 22 -0.19 16.33 -4.05
C LEU A 22 1.33 16.36 -4.24
N CYS A 23 2.05 15.43 -3.64
CA CYS A 23 3.50 15.32 -3.82
C CYS A 23 3.85 15.04 -5.28
N PHE A 24 3.13 14.16 -5.93
CA PHE A 24 3.33 13.86 -7.35
C PHE A 24 3.13 15.11 -8.21
N ASP A 25 2.05 15.84 -7.96
CA ASP A 25 1.72 17.05 -8.74
C ASP A 25 2.78 18.15 -8.58
N GLN A 26 3.47 18.17 -7.44
CA GLN A 26 4.55 19.11 -7.17
C GLN A 26 5.93 18.59 -7.57
N GLY A 27 6.02 17.41 -8.16
CA GLY A 27 7.28 16.82 -8.58
C GLY A 27 8.08 16.14 -7.47
N PHE A 28 7.48 15.92 -6.30
CA PHE A 28 8.12 15.23 -5.18
C PHE A 28 7.86 13.73 -5.29
N PHE A 29 8.53 13.09 -6.23
CA PHE A 29 8.23 11.72 -6.63
C PHE A 29 8.61 10.70 -5.56
N SER A 30 9.74 10.84 -4.91
CA SER A 30 10.13 9.93 -3.82
C SER A 30 9.16 10.01 -2.65
N ALA A 31 8.73 11.20 -2.26
CA ALA A 31 7.72 11.37 -1.20
C ALA A 31 6.37 10.77 -1.61
N SER A 32 5.98 10.93 -2.89
CA SER A 32 4.77 10.34 -3.43
C SER A 32 4.79 8.81 -3.33
N VAL A 33 5.91 8.18 -3.66
CA VAL A 33 6.08 6.72 -3.54
C VAL A 33 5.95 6.27 -2.08
N THR A 34 6.63 6.93 -1.17
CA THR A 34 6.59 6.58 0.26
C THR A 34 5.16 6.66 0.81
N LEU A 35 4.43 7.74 0.48
CA LEU A 35 3.04 7.90 0.92
C LEU A 35 2.11 6.86 0.28
N SER A 36 2.32 6.54 -0.99
CA SER A 36 1.55 5.48 -1.67
C SER A 36 1.76 4.13 -1.00
N TYR A 37 3.01 3.81 -0.63
CA TYR A 37 3.31 2.59 0.10
C TYR A 37 2.56 2.51 1.43
N TYR A 38 2.59 3.56 2.22
CA TYR A 38 1.90 3.56 3.52
C TYR A 38 0.38 3.60 3.40
N ALA A 39 -0.16 4.17 2.33
CA ALA A 39 -1.58 4.05 2.04
C ALA A 39 -1.97 2.58 1.82
N CYS A 40 -1.20 1.85 1.03
CA CYS A 40 -1.39 0.40 0.84
C CYS A 40 -1.26 -0.37 2.15
N TYR A 41 -0.22 -0.07 2.92
CA TYR A 41 0.06 -0.74 4.20
C TYR A 41 -1.13 -0.62 5.16
N GLN A 42 -1.67 0.58 5.34
CA GLN A 42 -2.81 0.78 6.21
C GLN A 42 -4.08 0.11 5.69
N ALA A 43 -4.33 0.19 4.39
CA ALA A 43 -5.50 -0.45 3.79
C ALA A 43 -5.45 -1.97 3.93
N MET A 44 -4.30 -2.58 3.65
CA MET A 44 -4.11 -4.02 3.83
C MET A 44 -4.32 -4.46 5.27
N TRP A 45 -3.81 -3.69 6.23
CA TRP A 45 -3.98 -3.99 7.66
C TRP A 45 -5.44 -4.05 8.06
N ILE A 46 -6.29 -3.18 7.52
CA ILE A 46 -7.72 -3.14 7.85
C ILE A 46 -8.38 -4.49 7.61
N VAL A 47 -8.11 -5.10 6.46
CA VAL A 47 -8.79 -6.34 6.05
C VAL A 47 -8.10 -7.59 6.57
N VAL A 48 -6.79 -7.55 6.75
CA VAL A 48 -6.03 -8.68 7.30
C VAL A 48 -6.19 -8.76 8.81
N GLY A 49 -6.36 -7.62 9.49
CA GLY A 49 -6.46 -7.55 10.94
C GLY A 49 -5.09 -7.38 11.60
N ASP A 50 -5.09 -7.43 12.94
CA ASP A 50 -3.86 -7.24 13.71
C ASP A 50 -2.93 -8.45 13.60
N PRO A 51 -1.60 -8.21 13.64
CA PRO A 51 -0.66 -9.33 13.70
C PRO A 51 -0.70 -10.02 15.07
N PRO A 52 -0.11 -11.23 15.19
CA PRO A 52 -0.06 -11.93 16.48
C PRO A 52 0.64 -11.11 17.56
N ALA A 53 1.61 -10.27 17.20
CA ALA A 53 2.30 -9.39 18.13
C ALA A 53 2.90 -8.21 17.36
N GLY A 54 2.88 -7.01 17.99
CA GLY A 54 3.54 -5.82 17.46
C GLY A 54 2.92 -5.30 16.18
N LEU A 55 3.78 -4.94 15.25
CA LEU A 55 3.40 -4.37 13.95
C LEU A 55 3.61 -5.39 12.84
N TRP A 56 2.78 -5.31 11.81
CA TRP A 56 3.01 -6.10 10.60
C TRP A 56 4.34 -5.72 9.95
N ARG A 57 5.14 -6.72 9.64
CA ARG A 57 6.27 -6.56 8.72
C ARG A 57 5.76 -6.60 7.29
N HIS A 58 6.46 -5.91 6.40
CA HIS A 58 6.10 -5.83 5.00
C HIS A 58 5.75 -7.21 4.38
N GLY A 59 6.67 -8.16 4.45
CA GLY A 59 6.47 -9.47 3.83
C GLY A 59 5.30 -10.25 4.42
N GLY A 60 5.14 -10.20 5.74
CA GLY A 60 4.03 -10.88 6.42
C GLY A 60 2.68 -10.31 6.04
N LEU A 61 2.56 -8.99 5.99
CA LEU A 61 1.31 -8.32 5.62
C LEU A 61 0.94 -8.60 4.16
N ILE A 62 1.88 -8.49 3.24
CA ILE A 62 1.63 -8.77 1.82
C ILE A 62 1.24 -10.23 1.61
N ASN A 63 1.92 -11.16 2.30
CA ASN A 63 1.57 -12.57 2.22
C ASN A 63 0.12 -12.83 2.64
N GLU A 64 -0.30 -12.31 3.79
CA GLU A 64 -1.67 -12.50 4.26
C GLU A 64 -2.69 -11.80 3.38
N PHE A 65 -2.39 -10.60 2.92
CA PHE A 65 -3.28 -9.86 2.01
C PHE A 65 -3.46 -10.62 0.69
N CYS A 66 -2.39 -11.08 0.09
CA CYS A 66 -2.45 -11.75 -1.23
C CYS A 66 -2.96 -13.19 -1.17
N ARG A 67 -3.09 -13.80 0.02
CA ARG A 67 -3.82 -15.06 0.18
C ARG A 67 -5.32 -14.90 -0.03
N GLY A 68 -5.85 -13.70 0.15
CA GLY A 68 -7.23 -13.38 -0.16
C GLY A 68 -8.26 -13.97 0.80
N ARG A 69 -7.87 -14.48 1.97
CA ARG A 69 -8.80 -15.07 2.95
C ARG A 69 -9.79 -14.09 3.52
N TRP A 70 -9.49 -12.81 3.45
CA TRP A 70 -10.32 -11.71 3.94
C TRP A 70 -11.45 -11.33 2.99
N GLN A 71 -11.42 -11.81 1.74
CA GLN A 71 -12.36 -11.41 0.70
C GLN A 71 -13.69 -12.12 0.81
N THR A 72 -14.78 -11.37 0.66
CA THR A 72 -16.12 -11.91 0.49
C THR A 72 -16.33 -12.35 -0.96
N PHE A 73 -15.82 -11.55 -1.90
CA PHE A 73 -15.84 -11.87 -3.33
C PHE A 73 -14.40 -12.07 -3.78
N PRO A 74 -14.02 -13.29 -4.15
CA PRO A 74 -12.63 -13.57 -4.46
C PRO A 74 -12.21 -12.89 -5.77
N ALA A 75 -11.11 -12.15 -5.72
CA ALA A 75 -10.34 -11.85 -6.90
C ALA A 75 -9.73 -13.14 -7.42
N THR A 76 -9.45 -13.20 -8.71
CA THR A 76 -8.81 -14.40 -9.27
C THR A 76 -7.42 -14.60 -8.67
N PRO A 77 -6.95 -15.85 -8.54
CA PRO A 77 -5.56 -16.09 -8.11
C PRO A 77 -4.53 -15.35 -8.97
N GLN A 78 -4.80 -15.20 -10.25
CA GLN A 78 -3.92 -14.48 -11.18
C GLN A 78 -3.86 -12.99 -10.84
N ALA A 79 -4.99 -12.37 -10.50
CA ALA A 79 -5.05 -10.97 -10.12
C ALA A 79 -4.28 -10.72 -8.82
N LEU A 80 -4.43 -11.59 -7.83
CA LEU A 80 -3.70 -11.50 -6.57
C LEU A 80 -2.21 -11.72 -6.74
N ALA A 81 -1.81 -12.67 -7.59
CA ALA A 81 -0.40 -12.89 -7.90
C ALA A 81 0.23 -11.68 -8.61
N SER A 82 -0.50 -11.07 -9.53
CA SER A 82 -0.05 -9.85 -10.20
C SER A 82 0.10 -8.68 -9.21
N LEU A 83 -0.88 -8.53 -8.32
CA LEU A 83 -0.84 -7.48 -7.30
C LEU A 83 0.32 -7.70 -6.34
N ARG A 84 0.61 -8.94 -5.97
CA ARG A 84 1.75 -9.26 -5.12
C ARG A 84 3.07 -8.77 -5.72
N LYS A 85 3.28 -9.00 -7.01
CA LYS A 85 4.48 -8.52 -7.71
C LYS A 85 4.57 -6.99 -7.68
N LYS A 86 3.44 -6.32 -7.87
CA LYS A 86 3.36 -4.86 -7.81
C LYS A 86 3.70 -4.34 -6.42
N LEU A 87 3.17 -4.96 -5.36
CA LEU A 87 3.43 -4.59 -3.98
C LEU A 87 4.88 -4.80 -3.58
N ASP A 88 5.49 -5.90 -4.01
CA ASP A 88 6.91 -6.16 -3.78
C ASP A 88 7.78 -5.09 -4.46
N ARG A 89 7.44 -4.70 -5.67
CA ARG A 89 8.15 -3.65 -6.40
C ARG A 89 7.97 -2.28 -5.72
N LEU A 90 6.77 -1.98 -5.25
CA LEU A 90 6.51 -0.74 -4.51
C LEU A 90 7.33 -0.67 -3.23
N TYR A 91 7.47 -1.79 -2.53
CA TYR A 91 8.34 -1.86 -1.35
C TYR A 91 9.81 -1.58 -1.70
N VAL A 92 10.30 -2.14 -2.78
CA VAL A 92 11.68 -1.87 -3.25
C VAL A 92 11.85 -0.38 -3.55
N TYR A 93 10.89 0.25 -4.20
CA TYR A 93 10.95 1.69 -4.46
C TYR A 93 11.00 2.50 -3.16
N ARG A 94 10.18 2.13 -2.18
CA ARG A 94 10.20 2.80 -0.89
C ARG A 94 11.54 2.68 -0.20
N VAL A 95 12.15 1.49 -0.21
CA VAL A 95 13.49 1.27 0.36
C VAL A 95 14.53 2.14 -0.36
N GLN A 96 14.47 2.21 -1.69
CA GLN A 96 15.37 3.07 -2.47
C GLN A 96 15.20 4.54 -2.11
N SER A 97 13.96 5.00 -1.93
CA SER A 97 13.67 6.36 -1.54
C SER A 97 14.21 6.71 -0.15
N ASP A 98 14.11 5.78 0.82
CA ASP A 98 14.45 6.06 2.21
C ASP A 98 15.94 5.90 2.51
N TYR A 99 16.61 4.95 1.85
CA TYR A 99 17.95 4.50 2.26
C TYR A 99 19.05 4.69 1.21
N GLU A 100 18.70 5.04 -0.01
CA GLU A 100 19.67 5.26 -1.09
C GLU A 100 19.69 6.74 -1.49
N ALA A 101 20.84 7.22 -1.94
CA ALA A 101 20.99 8.60 -2.40
C ALA A 101 20.38 8.83 -3.79
N ARG A 102 19.46 7.98 -4.21
CA ARG A 102 18.86 8.01 -5.55
C ARG A 102 17.41 8.43 -5.45
N SER A 103 17.07 9.51 -6.15
CA SER A 103 15.68 9.95 -6.28
C SER A 103 14.91 9.08 -7.25
N LEU A 104 13.66 8.81 -6.92
CA LEU A 104 12.73 8.12 -7.82
C LEU A 104 12.20 9.09 -8.87
N ASN A 105 11.78 8.56 -10.02
CA ASN A 105 11.30 9.35 -11.13
C ASN A 105 9.77 9.38 -11.20
N GLN A 106 9.25 10.18 -12.14
CA GLN A 106 7.82 10.35 -12.35
C GLN A 106 7.12 9.02 -12.67
N SER A 107 7.73 8.20 -13.51
CA SER A 107 7.14 6.91 -13.91
C SER A 107 6.97 5.97 -12.72
N GLN A 108 7.96 5.91 -11.83
CA GLN A 108 7.89 5.10 -10.62
C GLN A 108 6.83 5.61 -9.65
N ALA A 109 6.73 6.93 -9.50
CA ALA A 109 5.71 7.54 -8.65
C ALA A 109 4.31 7.31 -9.22
N GLN A 110 4.13 7.40 -10.53
CA GLN A 110 2.84 7.13 -11.16
C GLN A 110 2.42 5.69 -10.99
N GLU A 111 3.35 4.75 -11.14
CA GLU A 111 3.10 3.33 -10.84
C GLU A 111 2.66 3.14 -9.38
N ALA A 112 3.35 3.79 -8.44
CA ALA A 112 3.02 3.71 -7.01
C ALA A 112 1.60 4.21 -6.72
N LEU A 113 1.21 5.35 -7.30
CA LEU A 113 -0.15 5.88 -7.17
C LEU A 113 -1.19 4.89 -7.67
N GLY A 114 -0.94 4.26 -8.82
CA GLY A 114 -1.84 3.27 -9.40
C GLY A 114 -1.98 2.03 -8.54
N ILE A 115 -0.90 1.55 -7.94
CA ILE A 115 -0.93 0.41 -7.03
C ILE A 115 -1.76 0.75 -5.78
N ALA A 116 -1.56 1.95 -5.21
CA ALA A 116 -2.34 2.40 -4.07
C ALA A 116 -3.84 2.45 -4.40
N ASP A 117 -4.21 2.98 -5.57
CA ASP A 117 -5.61 3.00 -6.01
C ASP A 117 -6.19 1.60 -6.13
N GLU A 118 -5.43 0.65 -6.67
CA GLU A 118 -5.88 -0.74 -6.80
C GLU A 118 -6.14 -1.37 -5.44
N VAL A 119 -5.22 -1.21 -4.49
CA VAL A 119 -5.37 -1.75 -3.13
C VAL A 119 -6.56 -1.11 -2.42
N LEU A 120 -6.69 0.21 -2.45
CA LEU A 120 -7.80 0.90 -1.79
C LEU A 120 -9.15 0.48 -2.38
N ARG A 121 -9.23 0.28 -3.70
CA ARG A 121 -10.44 -0.21 -4.36
C ARG A 121 -10.84 -1.60 -3.88
N LEU A 122 -9.87 -2.50 -3.73
CA LEU A 122 -10.13 -3.86 -3.26
C LEU A 122 -10.61 -3.88 -1.80
N VAL A 123 -10.09 -2.99 -0.99
CA VAL A 123 -10.40 -2.92 0.45
C VAL A 123 -11.72 -2.20 0.73
N ALA A 124 -12.08 -1.27 -0.11
CA ALA A 124 -13.25 -0.41 0.08
C ALA A 124 -14.60 -1.18 0.16
#